data_ac4e2a6c1ed671684cd085f466b61cb7
#
_entry.id   ac4e2a6c1ed671684cd085f466b61cb7
#
_cell.length_a   1.000
_cell.length_b   1.000
_cell.length_c   1.000
_cell.angle_alpha   90.00
_cell.angle_beta   90.00
_cell.angle_gamma   90.00
#
_symmetry.space_group_name_H-M   'P 1'
#
loop_
_entity.id
_entity.type
_entity.pdbx_description
1 polymer ?
#
loop_
_entity_poly.entity_id
_entity_poly.type
_entity_poly.pdbx_seq_one_letter_code
_entity_poly.pdbx_strand_id
1 'polypeptide(L)'
;MEMTSSYIRDSIKNQCSVWIAQRQGRAKDGFDRTEIALLKMLMLAFKKESAPLQSFLEEINLIPVSISYELDPCAVRKARELRLIDDSGSYEKAEDEDLNSMIAGLVGYKGRVHIEFGQIDRRAVDSIEKLGEVLDQAIVRGLRVFETNEFADSFLKGESESM
;
A
#
# COMPACT_ATOMS: atom_id res chain seq x y z
N MET A 1 17.52 3.53 -12.40
CA MET A 1 16.29 4.27 -12.03
C MET A 1 15.70 5.07 -13.20
N GLU A 2 16.47 5.87 -13.91
CA GLU A 2 15.98 6.64 -15.09
C GLU A 2 15.45 5.73 -16.20
N MET A 3 16.13 4.63 -16.47
CA MET A 3 15.72 3.60 -17.45
C MET A 3 14.39 2.93 -17.06
N THR A 4 14.19 2.65 -15.78
CA THR A 4 12.93 2.09 -15.26
C THR A 4 11.77 3.08 -15.41
N SER A 5 12.01 4.34 -15.08
CA SER A 5 11.01 5.41 -15.23
C SER A 5 10.59 5.60 -16.70
N SER A 6 11.56 5.64 -17.62
CA SER A 6 11.28 5.73 -19.06
C SER A 6 10.50 4.51 -19.57
N TYR A 7 10.88 3.32 -19.14
CA TYR A 7 10.17 2.09 -19.52
C TYR A 7 8.69 2.11 -19.04
N ILE A 8 8.44 2.56 -17.81
CA ILE A 8 7.08 2.70 -17.28
C ILE A 8 6.28 3.72 -18.09
N ARG A 9 6.86 4.89 -18.36
CA ARG A 9 6.25 5.94 -19.19
C ARG A 9 5.88 5.42 -20.58
N ASP A 10 6.80 4.72 -21.23
CA ASP A 10 6.59 4.15 -22.58
C ASP A 10 5.53 3.04 -22.54
N SER A 11 5.51 2.20 -21.51
CA SER A 11 4.47 1.18 -21.32
C SER A 11 3.08 1.82 -21.25
N ILE A 12 2.92 2.89 -20.47
CA ILE A 12 1.65 3.60 -20.33
C ILE A 12 1.25 4.27 -21.66
N LYS A 13 2.18 4.87 -22.37
CA LYS A 13 1.93 5.42 -23.72
C LYS A 13 1.45 4.37 -24.70
N ASN A 14 1.91 3.13 -24.56
CA ASN A 14 1.47 1.98 -25.33
C ASN A 14 0.20 1.31 -24.75
N GLN A 15 -0.55 2.02 -23.89
CA GLN A 15 -1.80 1.54 -23.28
C GLN A 15 -1.64 0.32 -22.37
N CYS A 16 -0.45 0.08 -21.85
CA CYS A 16 -0.17 -0.97 -20.88
C CYS A 16 -0.25 -0.39 -19.46
N SER A 17 -1.18 -0.89 -18.65
CA SER A 17 -1.22 -0.53 -17.22
C SER A 17 -0.04 -1.13 -16.48
N VAL A 18 0.52 -0.38 -15.54
CA VAL A 18 1.62 -0.82 -14.70
C VAL A 18 1.14 -0.84 -13.25
N TRP A 19 1.32 -1.98 -12.59
CA TRP A 19 1.04 -2.14 -11.17
C TRP A 19 2.33 -1.98 -10.38
N ILE A 20 2.31 -1.11 -9.37
CA ILE A 20 3.47 -0.83 -8.54
C ILE A 20 3.05 -0.84 -7.07
N ALA A 21 3.81 -1.53 -6.22
CA ALA A 21 3.67 -1.40 -4.78
C ALA A 21 4.16 -0.01 -4.33
N GLN A 22 3.41 0.65 -3.45
CA GLN A 22 3.70 2.03 -3.02
C GLN A 22 4.94 2.15 -2.12
N ARG A 23 5.41 1.03 -1.55
CA ARG A 23 6.63 0.97 -0.73
C ARG A 23 7.24 -0.43 -0.76
N GLN A 24 8.48 -0.53 -0.30
CA GLN A 24 9.13 -1.81 -0.07
C GLN A 24 8.58 -2.48 1.19
N GLY A 25 8.27 -3.76 1.10
CA GLY A 25 7.69 -4.55 2.18
C GLY A 25 6.17 -4.45 2.24
N ARG A 26 5.58 -5.00 3.30
CA ARG A 26 4.14 -5.03 3.55
C ARG A 26 3.83 -4.28 4.82
N ALA A 27 2.70 -3.55 4.86
CA ALA A 27 2.20 -2.97 6.09
C ALA A 27 1.86 -4.09 7.09
N LYS A 28 2.22 -3.88 8.35
CA LYS A 28 1.96 -4.81 9.45
C LYS A 28 0.83 -4.29 10.34
N ASP A 29 0.72 -2.98 10.42
CA ASP A 29 -0.27 -2.23 11.19
C ASP A 29 -1.49 -1.76 10.37
N GLY A 30 -1.52 -2.11 9.07
CA GLY A 30 -2.58 -1.68 8.15
C GLY A 30 -2.38 -0.27 7.57
N PHE A 31 -1.35 0.45 7.99
CA PHE A 31 -1.05 1.79 7.48
C PHE A 31 0.18 1.77 6.56
N ASP A 32 -0.06 1.58 5.27
CA ASP A 32 0.97 1.79 4.26
C ASP A 32 1.11 3.28 3.97
N ARG A 33 2.35 3.75 3.89
CA ARG A 33 2.68 5.11 3.45
C ARG A 33 3.41 5.06 2.14
N THR A 34 3.04 5.96 1.23
CA THR A 34 3.68 6.06 -0.07
C THR A 34 5.14 6.49 0.08
N GLU A 35 6.04 5.71 -0.49
CA GLU A 35 7.46 6.02 -0.53
C GLU A 35 7.71 7.19 -1.47
N ILE A 36 8.11 8.34 -0.95
CA ILE A 36 8.38 9.54 -1.78
C ILE A 36 9.50 9.28 -2.79
N ALA A 37 10.47 8.41 -2.44
CA ALA A 37 11.53 8.00 -3.36
C ALA A 37 10.97 7.26 -4.58
N LEU A 38 9.89 6.48 -4.44
CA LEU A 38 9.21 5.83 -5.55
C LEU A 38 8.59 6.86 -6.50
N LEU A 39 7.87 7.85 -5.97
CA LEU A 39 7.27 8.93 -6.77
C LEU A 39 8.35 9.72 -7.51
N LYS A 40 9.44 10.08 -6.83
CA LYS A 40 10.61 10.74 -7.44
C LYS A 40 11.21 9.88 -8.56
N MET A 41 11.31 8.58 -8.37
CA MET A 41 11.79 7.64 -9.40
C MET A 41 10.86 7.64 -10.62
N LEU A 42 9.54 7.57 -10.42
CA LEU A 42 8.56 7.61 -11.52
C LEU A 42 8.64 8.91 -12.32
N MET A 43 8.94 10.03 -11.66
CA MET A 43 9.07 11.35 -12.30
C MET A 43 10.37 11.53 -13.07
N LEU A 44 11.36 10.65 -12.97
CA LEU A 44 12.66 10.84 -13.67
C LEU A 44 12.51 10.94 -15.20
N ALA A 45 11.52 10.26 -15.79
CA ALA A 45 11.24 10.35 -17.23
C ALA A 45 10.70 11.73 -17.66
N PHE A 46 10.29 12.58 -16.71
CA PHE A 46 9.72 13.91 -16.91
C PHE A 46 10.69 15.05 -16.52
N LYS A 47 11.87 14.72 -16.02
CA LYS A 47 12.81 15.72 -15.47
C LYS A 47 13.25 16.82 -16.46
N LYS A 48 13.11 16.58 -17.76
CA LYS A 48 13.44 17.55 -18.82
C LYS A 48 12.26 18.42 -19.23
N GLU A 49 11.08 18.17 -18.70
CA GLU A 49 9.89 18.99 -18.94
C GLU A 49 10.00 20.33 -18.19
N SER A 50 9.31 21.34 -18.70
CA SER A 50 9.28 22.67 -18.06
C SER A 50 8.53 22.66 -16.71
N ALA A 51 7.56 21.77 -16.55
CA ALA A 51 6.79 21.53 -15.33
C ALA A 51 6.66 20.02 -15.05
N PRO A 52 7.72 19.36 -14.53
CA PRO A 52 7.79 17.91 -14.47
C PRO A 52 6.63 17.26 -13.70
N LEU A 53 6.18 17.84 -12.59
CA LEU A 53 5.08 17.32 -11.80
C LEU A 53 3.75 17.40 -12.56
N GLN A 54 3.47 18.50 -13.20
CA GLN A 54 2.24 18.67 -13.98
C GLN A 54 2.23 17.74 -15.19
N SER A 55 3.32 17.68 -15.95
CA SER A 55 3.46 16.76 -17.08
C SER A 55 3.28 15.31 -16.65
N PHE A 56 3.82 14.93 -15.48
CA PHE A 56 3.63 13.60 -14.90
C PHE A 56 2.15 13.34 -14.56
N LEU A 57 1.48 14.26 -13.88
CA LEU A 57 0.09 14.12 -13.48
C LEU A 57 -0.88 14.13 -14.68
N GLU A 58 -0.54 14.82 -15.75
CA GLU A 58 -1.36 14.84 -16.98
C GLU A 58 -1.20 13.55 -17.79
N GLU A 59 0.04 13.04 -17.93
CA GLU A 59 0.32 11.88 -18.76
C GLU A 59 0.06 10.55 -18.04
N ILE A 60 0.30 10.50 -16.72
CA ILE A 60 0.13 9.26 -15.93
C ILE A 60 -1.19 9.30 -15.17
N ASN A 61 -2.07 8.35 -15.47
CA ASN A 61 -3.29 8.16 -14.71
C ASN A 61 -3.01 7.32 -13.47
N LEU A 62 -2.70 7.98 -12.33
CA LEU A 62 -2.48 7.31 -11.06
C LEU A 62 -3.82 6.88 -10.46
N ILE A 63 -3.94 5.59 -10.16
CA ILE A 63 -5.11 4.99 -9.52
C ILE A 63 -4.63 4.34 -8.21
N PRO A 64 -4.91 4.92 -7.04
CA PRO A 64 -4.65 4.26 -5.77
C PRO A 64 -5.56 3.05 -5.63
N VAL A 65 -5.01 1.92 -5.19
CA VAL A 65 -5.77 0.69 -5.01
C VAL A 65 -5.63 0.20 -3.59
N SER A 66 -6.76 0.03 -2.91
CA SER A 66 -6.85 -0.55 -1.57
C SER A 66 -7.29 -2.00 -1.66
N ILE A 67 -6.65 -2.87 -0.89
CA ILE A 67 -7.02 -4.28 -0.79
C ILE A 67 -7.24 -4.61 0.68
N SER A 68 -8.45 -5.02 1.04
CA SER A 68 -8.79 -5.46 2.40
C SER A 68 -9.17 -6.93 2.39
N TYR A 69 -8.58 -7.71 3.28
CA TYR A 69 -8.94 -9.10 3.53
C TYR A 69 -9.74 -9.18 4.82
N GLU A 70 -10.83 -9.96 4.80
CA GLU A 70 -11.57 -10.27 6.02
C GLU A 70 -10.69 -11.04 7.03
N LEU A 71 -9.88 -11.98 6.50
CA LEU A 71 -8.92 -12.77 7.26
C LEU A 71 -7.54 -12.64 6.60
N ASP A 72 -6.59 -12.00 7.27
CA ASP A 72 -5.22 -11.95 6.76
C ASP A 72 -4.47 -13.24 7.14
N PRO A 73 -4.07 -14.07 6.16
CA PRO A 73 -3.31 -15.30 6.43
C PRO A 73 -2.00 -15.07 7.18
N CYS A 74 -1.48 -13.86 7.16
CA CYS A 74 -0.24 -13.47 7.83
C CYS A 74 -0.49 -12.72 9.15
N ALA A 75 -1.74 -12.52 9.60
CA ALA A 75 -2.07 -11.71 10.76
C ALA A 75 -1.28 -12.09 12.02
N VAL A 76 -1.25 -13.38 12.36
CA VAL A 76 -0.52 -13.88 13.56
C VAL A 76 0.98 -13.59 13.47
N ARG A 77 1.59 -13.76 12.28
CA ARG A 77 3.02 -13.48 12.07
C ARG A 77 3.31 -12.00 12.20
N LYS A 78 2.46 -11.14 11.60
CA LYS A 78 2.56 -9.68 11.70
C LYS A 78 2.43 -9.20 13.14
N ALA A 79 1.42 -9.69 13.86
CA ALA A 79 1.20 -9.36 15.26
C ALA A 79 2.38 -9.78 16.16
N ARG A 80 2.93 -10.98 15.92
CA ARG A 80 4.12 -11.45 16.66
C ARG A 80 5.33 -10.56 16.41
N GLU A 81 5.58 -10.16 15.16
CA GLU A 81 6.70 -9.28 14.80
C GLU A 81 6.53 -7.90 15.47
N LEU A 82 5.34 -7.29 15.39
CA LEU A 82 5.06 -6.01 16.04
C LEU A 82 5.27 -6.09 17.54
N ARG A 83 4.78 -7.15 18.19
CA ARG A 83 4.99 -7.36 19.62
C ARG A 83 6.46 -7.50 19.99
N LEU A 84 7.23 -8.25 19.22
CA LEU A 84 8.67 -8.42 19.48
C LEU A 84 9.43 -7.11 19.29
N ILE A 85 9.03 -6.28 18.33
CA ILE A 85 9.59 -4.92 18.14
C ILE A 85 9.25 -4.05 19.35
N ASP A 86 8.03 -4.10 19.85
CA ASP A 86 7.58 -3.33 21.02
C ASP A 86 8.31 -3.75 22.29
N ASP A 87 8.47 -5.06 22.51
CA ASP A 87 9.11 -5.63 23.70
C ASP A 87 10.64 -5.46 23.71
N SER A 88 11.31 -5.54 22.56
CA SER A 88 12.78 -5.60 22.45
C SER A 88 13.42 -4.48 21.62
N GLY A 89 12.62 -3.62 20.99
CA GLY A 89 13.07 -2.52 20.14
C GLY A 89 13.48 -2.94 18.72
N SER A 90 13.61 -4.24 18.43
CA SER A 90 14.00 -4.75 17.12
C SER A 90 13.47 -6.16 16.89
N TYR A 91 13.40 -6.55 15.62
CA TYR A 91 13.07 -7.91 15.20
C TYR A 91 14.03 -8.35 14.11
N GLU A 92 14.68 -9.48 14.32
CA GLU A 92 15.54 -10.10 13.33
C GLU A 92 14.78 -11.25 12.66
N LYS A 93 14.62 -11.16 11.34
CA LYS A 93 13.91 -12.17 10.57
C LYS A 93 14.75 -13.42 10.38
N ALA A 94 14.11 -14.59 10.47
CA ALA A 94 14.73 -15.84 10.05
C ALA A 94 14.95 -15.86 8.52
N GLU A 95 15.94 -16.64 8.07
CA GLU A 95 16.39 -16.70 6.66
C GLU A 95 15.25 -16.92 5.66
N ASP A 96 14.29 -17.81 5.97
CA ASP A 96 13.18 -18.15 5.08
C ASP A 96 11.85 -17.45 5.43
N GLU A 97 11.85 -16.51 6.33
CA GLU A 97 10.60 -15.93 6.87
C GLU A 97 9.81 -15.18 5.82
N ASP A 98 10.47 -14.39 4.98
CA ASP A 98 9.82 -13.63 3.91
C ASP A 98 9.19 -14.58 2.87
N LEU A 99 9.91 -15.63 2.47
CA LEU A 99 9.39 -16.63 1.55
C LEU A 99 8.17 -17.37 2.14
N ASN A 100 8.27 -17.84 3.36
CA ASN A 100 7.17 -18.51 4.07
C ASN A 100 5.95 -17.59 4.24
N SER A 101 6.18 -16.31 4.48
CA SER A 101 5.12 -15.32 4.59
C SER A 101 4.47 -15.04 3.23
N MET A 102 5.24 -14.98 2.15
CA MET A 102 4.70 -14.85 0.78
C MET A 102 3.84 -16.07 0.40
N ILE A 103 4.32 -17.27 0.66
CA ILE A 103 3.57 -18.51 0.40
C ILE A 103 2.27 -18.51 1.22
N ALA A 104 2.33 -18.24 2.52
CA ALA A 104 1.14 -18.15 3.37
C ALA A 104 0.14 -17.10 2.85
N GLY A 105 0.62 -15.94 2.42
CA GLY A 105 -0.22 -14.90 1.81
C GLY A 105 -0.84 -15.32 0.49
N LEU A 106 -0.16 -16.16 -0.30
CA LEU A 106 -0.67 -16.62 -1.60
C LEU A 106 -1.74 -17.72 -1.44
N VAL A 107 -1.45 -18.76 -0.64
CA VAL A 107 -2.31 -19.95 -0.54
C VAL A 107 -3.32 -19.87 0.60
N GLY A 108 -3.11 -18.99 1.59
CA GLY A 108 -3.95 -18.90 2.78
C GLY A 108 -5.35 -18.38 2.48
N TYR A 109 -6.31 -18.88 3.24
CA TYR A 109 -7.70 -18.43 3.14
C TYR A 109 -7.85 -16.99 3.62
N LYS A 110 -8.60 -16.17 2.86
CA LYS A 110 -8.71 -14.72 3.07
C LYS A 110 -10.12 -14.26 3.47
N GLY A 111 -11.09 -15.20 3.48
CA GLY A 111 -12.48 -14.80 3.62
C GLY A 111 -12.95 -13.93 2.44
N ARG A 112 -13.72 -12.91 2.74
CA ARG A 112 -14.11 -11.90 1.76
C ARG A 112 -12.92 -11.00 1.43
N VAL A 113 -12.81 -10.60 0.17
CA VAL A 113 -11.77 -9.65 -0.30
C VAL A 113 -12.48 -8.45 -0.88
N HIS A 114 -12.10 -7.27 -0.39
CA HIS A 114 -12.55 -5.99 -0.95
C HIS A 114 -11.39 -5.33 -1.68
N ILE A 115 -11.64 -4.88 -2.91
CA ILE A 115 -10.69 -4.13 -3.73
C ILE A 115 -11.37 -2.83 -4.13
N GLU A 116 -10.77 -1.71 -3.77
CA GLU A 116 -11.24 -0.36 -4.14
C GLU A 116 -10.24 0.31 -5.06
N PHE A 117 -10.73 0.78 -6.21
CA PHE A 117 -9.98 1.61 -7.15
C PHE A 117 -10.33 3.07 -6.88
N GLY A 118 -9.46 3.75 -6.17
CA GLY A 118 -9.67 5.14 -5.76
C GLY A 118 -9.36 6.14 -6.86
N GLN A 119 -9.65 7.40 -6.56
CA GLN A 119 -9.34 8.54 -7.42
C GLN A 119 -8.61 9.60 -6.60
N ILE A 120 -7.75 10.36 -7.26
CA ILE A 120 -7.06 11.51 -6.67
C ILE A 120 -7.52 12.80 -7.34
N ASP A 121 -7.68 13.86 -6.55
CA ASP A 121 -7.83 15.21 -7.12
C ASP A 121 -6.46 15.77 -7.48
N ARG A 122 -6.11 15.70 -8.75
CA ARG A 122 -4.84 16.19 -9.29
C ARG A 122 -4.65 17.69 -9.09
N ARG A 123 -5.75 18.47 -8.97
CA ARG A 123 -5.70 19.92 -8.78
C ARG A 123 -5.23 20.31 -7.37
N ALA A 124 -5.38 19.40 -6.42
CA ALA A 124 -4.92 19.59 -5.05
C ALA A 124 -3.44 19.22 -4.86
N VAL A 125 -2.73 18.82 -5.93
CA VAL A 125 -1.34 18.35 -5.88
C VAL A 125 -0.41 19.44 -6.41
N ASP A 126 0.36 20.05 -5.52
CA ASP A 126 1.36 21.09 -5.80
C ASP A 126 2.80 20.61 -5.61
N SER A 127 3.00 19.49 -4.94
CA SER A 127 4.30 18.92 -4.62
C SER A 127 4.27 17.39 -4.63
N ILE A 128 5.44 16.76 -4.67
CA ILE A 128 5.55 15.29 -4.61
C ILE A 128 5.12 14.79 -3.23
N GLU A 129 5.45 15.50 -2.20
CA GLU A 129 5.06 15.22 -0.83
C GLU A 129 3.52 15.24 -0.71
N LYS A 130 2.89 16.26 -1.29
CA LYS A 130 1.43 16.36 -1.35
C LYS A 130 0.79 15.23 -2.15
N LEU A 131 1.43 14.82 -3.25
CA LEU A 131 0.98 13.65 -4.02
C LEU A 131 0.99 12.39 -3.16
N GLY A 132 2.05 12.16 -2.37
CA GLY A 132 2.13 11.03 -1.42
C GLY A 132 0.98 11.06 -0.41
N GLU A 133 0.72 12.21 0.22
CA GLU A 133 -0.39 12.37 1.18
C GLU A 133 -1.76 12.09 0.55
N VAL A 134 -2.01 12.58 -0.66
CA VAL A 134 -3.29 12.38 -1.36
C VAL A 134 -3.47 10.90 -1.73
N LEU A 135 -2.41 10.21 -2.16
CA LEU A 135 -2.43 8.77 -2.42
C LEU A 135 -2.73 7.98 -1.15
N ASP A 136 -2.02 8.28 -0.05
CA ASP A 136 -2.22 7.61 1.24
C ASP A 136 -3.65 7.79 1.74
N GLN A 137 -4.19 9.01 1.67
CA GLN A 137 -5.57 9.28 2.05
C GLN A 137 -6.58 8.53 1.19
N ALA A 138 -6.35 8.44 -0.11
CA ALA A 138 -7.24 7.70 -1.01
C ALA A 138 -7.20 6.19 -0.72
N ILE A 139 -6.02 5.62 -0.43
CA ILE A 139 -5.87 4.22 -0.06
C ILE A 139 -6.57 3.92 1.27
N VAL A 140 -6.36 4.76 2.30
CA VAL A 140 -6.99 4.57 3.61
C VAL A 140 -8.52 4.66 3.51
N ARG A 141 -9.05 5.60 2.72
CA ARG A 141 -10.51 5.71 2.50
C ARG A 141 -11.10 4.49 1.79
N GLY A 142 -10.33 3.83 0.93
CA GLY A 142 -10.76 2.63 0.23
C GLY A 142 -10.65 1.35 1.06
N LEU A 143 -10.07 1.39 2.26
CA LEU A 143 -10.01 0.22 3.14
C LEU A 143 -11.38 -0.12 3.69
N ARG A 144 -11.68 -1.41 3.71
CA ARG A 144 -12.89 -1.96 4.31
C ARG A 144 -12.55 -2.76 5.57
N VAL A 145 -13.23 -2.43 6.66
CA VAL A 145 -13.29 -3.25 7.87
C VAL A 145 -14.49 -4.18 7.73
N PHE A 146 -14.32 -5.45 8.08
CA PHE A 146 -15.38 -6.46 8.06
C PHE A 146 -15.93 -6.70 9.47
N GLU A 147 -17.16 -7.19 9.57
CA GLU A 147 -17.83 -7.45 10.86
C GLU A 147 -17.01 -8.40 11.76
N THR A 148 -16.27 -9.33 11.16
CA THR A 148 -15.34 -10.22 11.88
C THR A 148 -14.18 -9.46 12.52
N ASN A 149 -13.70 -8.38 11.89
CA ASN A 149 -12.66 -7.53 12.46
C ASN A 149 -13.21 -6.68 13.62
N GLU A 150 -14.42 -6.13 13.47
CA GLU A 150 -15.11 -5.37 14.51
C GLU A 150 -15.42 -6.25 15.72
N PHE A 151 -15.89 -7.49 15.48
CA PHE A 151 -16.12 -8.46 16.54
C PHE A 151 -14.82 -8.78 17.30
N ALA A 152 -13.72 -9.01 16.60
CA ALA A 152 -12.42 -9.31 17.23
C ALA A 152 -11.93 -8.12 18.09
N ASP A 153 -12.12 -6.89 17.62
CA ASP A 153 -11.76 -5.67 18.36
C ASP A 153 -12.61 -5.53 19.64
N SER A 154 -13.93 -5.69 19.53
CA SER A 154 -14.86 -5.66 20.67
C SER A 154 -14.53 -6.75 21.70
N PHE A 155 -14.21 -7.95 21.24
CA PHE A 155 -13.80 -9.04 22.11
C PHE A 155 -12.52 -8.70 22.89
N LEU A 156 -11.52 -8.14 22.22
CA LEU A 156 -10.26 -7.75 22.87
C LEU A 156 -10.45 -6.60 23.88
N LYS A 157 -11.44 -5.74 23.68
CA LYS A 157 -11.81 -4.65 24.60
C LYS A 157 -12.68 -5.09 25.77
N GLY A 158 -13.13 -6.35 25.78
CA GLY A 158 -14.03 -6.87 26.82
C GLY A 158 -15.48 -6.40 26.68
N GLU A 159 -15.87 -5.89 25.50
CA GLU A 159 -17.21 -5.36 25.23
C GLU A 159 -18.21 -6.46 24.76
N SER A 160 -17.80 -7.72 24.68
CA SER A 160 -18.56 -8.81 24.05
C SER A 160 -19.61 -9.48 24.95
N GLU A 161 -19.95 -8.92 26.10
CA GLU A 161 -20.96 -9.52 27.03
C GLU A 161 -22.41 -9.08 26.80
N SER A 162 -22.73 -8.38 25.70
CA SER A 162 -24.10 -7.89 25.46
C SER A 162 -24.63 -8.17 24.04
N MET A 163 -24.60 -9.45 23.63
CA MET A 163 -25.46 -9.95 22.54
C MET A 163 -26.21 -11.20 22.94
#